data_f3a75cfdea94e1f8bd933b2929da68ee
#
_entry.id   f3a75cfdea94e1f8bd933b2929da68ee
#
_cell.length_a   1.000
_cell.length_b   1.000
_cell.length_c   1.000
_cell.angle_alpha   90.00
_cell.angle_beta   90.00
_cell.angle_gamma   90.00
#
_symmetry.space_group_name_H-M   'P 1'
#
loop_
_entity.id
_entity.type
_entity.pdbx_description
1 polymer ?
#
loop_
_entity_poly.entity_id
_entity_poly.type
_entity_poly.pdbx_seq_one_letter_code
_entity_poly.pdbx_strand_id
1 'polypeptide(L)'
;MNIIVEERVHQAIDSFYDAAILKHWHTLSYEIVERKKDRLYDGLESLANYATIFPQARLKPEWIEKGWQEFICEDFHFAYEITVDVRGEMVIVIHDAVHSLLYF
;
A
#
# COMPACT_ATOMS: atom_id res chain seq x y z
N MET A 1 -11.03 -13.19 -3.19
CA MET A 1 -9.87 -12.79 -4.03
C MET A 1 -8.62 -12.75 -3.18
N ASN A 2 -7.55 -13.41 -3.60
CA ASN A 2 -6.28 -13.36 -2.88
C ASN A 2 -5.57 -12.03 -3.15
N ILE A 3 -4.79 -11.59 -2.17
CA ILE A 3 -3.98 -10.39 -2.29
C ILE A 3 -2.51 -10.77 -2.22
N ILE A 4 -1.75 -10.33 -3.20
CA ILE A 4 -0.29 -10.47 -3.24
C ILE A 4 0.30 -9.09 -3.01
N VAL A 5 1.15 -8.97 -2.00
CA VAL A 5 1.86 -7.72 -1.68
C VAL A 5 3.31 -7.88 -2.09
N GLU A 6 3.75 -7.10 -3.07
CA GLU A 6 5.13 -7.18 -3.53
C GLU A 6 6.11 -6.67 -2.47
N GLU A 7 7.33 -7.17 -2.49
CA GLU A 7 8.37 -6.78 -1.53
C GLU A 7 8.63 -5.27 -1.52
N ARG A 8 8.54 -4.63 -2.66
CA ARG A 8 8.66 -3.18 -2.81
C ARG A 8 7.70 -2.42 -1.90
N VAL A 9 6.49 -2.95 -1.70
CA VAL A 9 5.47 -2.34 -0.83
C VAL A 9 5.90 -2.44 0.63
N HIS A 10 6.33 -3.61 1.07
CA HIS A 10 6.81 -3.81 2.44
C HIS A 10 8.01 -2.90 2.74
N GLN A 11 8.94 -2.81 1.79
CA GLN A 11 10.12 -1.94 1.92
C GLN A 11 9.73 -0.47 2.04
N ALA A 12 8.75 -0.02 1.26
CA ALA A 12 8.28 1.37 1.33
C ALA A 12 7.65 1.69 2.69
N ILE A 13 6.85 0.78 3.21
CA ILE A 13 6.22 0.93 4.53
C ILE A 13 7.28 0.96 5.63
N ASP A 14 8.18 0.00 5.64
CA ASP A 14 9.22 -0.13 6.65
C ASP A 14 10.17 1.06 6.62
N SER A 15 10.62 1.48 5.44
CA SER A 15 11.52 2.63 5.28
C SER A 15 10.90 3.92 5.80
N PHE A 16 9.61 4.13 5.53
CA PHE A 16 8.93 5.32 6.01
C PHE A 16 8.88 5.35 7.54
N TYR A 17 8.47 4.26 8.18
CA TYR A 17 8.33 4.22 9.62
C TYR A 17 9.68 4.21 10.33
N ASP A 18 10.70 3.57 9.77
CA ASP A 18 12.06 3.61 10.32
C ASP A 18 12.61 5.05 10.33
N ALA A 19 12.41 5.77 9.23
CA ALA A 19 12.80 7.18 9.16
C ALA A 19 12.01 8.04 10.15
N ALA A 20 10.71 7.76 10.31
CA ALA A 20 9.87 8.48 11.26
C ALA A 20 10.31 8.26 12.71
N ILE A 21 10.69 7.04 13.08
CA ILE A 21 11.21 6.72 14.42
C ILE A 21 12.51 7.48 14.66
N LEU A 22 13.44 7.47 13.72
CA LEU A 22 14.71 8.18 13.84
C LEU A 22 14.51 9.69 14.02
N LYS A 23 13.53 10.26 13.33
CA LYS A 23 13.25 11.70 13.39
C LYS A 23 12.48 12.09 14.64
N HIS A 24 11.64 11.21 15.17
CA HIS A 24 10.73 11.49 16.28
C HIS A 24 10.86 10.47 17.42
N TRP A 25 12.07 9.98 17.68
CA TRP A 25 12.32 8.90 18.62
C TRP A 25 11.78 9.16 20.05
N HIS A 26 11.66 10.40 20.45
CA HIS A 26 11.15 10.79 21.78
C HIS A 26 9.64 10.83 21.89
N THR A 27 8.91 10.81 20.75
CA THR A 27 7.47 10.87 20.73
C THR A 27 6.82 9.69 19.98
N LEU A 28 7.59 8.98 19.18
CA LEU A 28 7.11 7.86 18.37
C LEU A 28 7.83 6.58 18.79
N SER A 29 7.12 5.66 19.44
CA SER A 29 7.68 4.39 19.89
C SER A 29 7.46 3.27 18.87
N TYR A 30 8.23 2.19 19.01
CA TYR A 30 8.03 0.99 18.20
C TYR A 30 6.63 0.40 18.39
N GLU A 31 6.06 0.46 19.60
CA GLU A 31 4.71 -0.04 19.85
C GLU A 31 3.65 0.72 19.05
N ILE A 32 3.78 2.04 18.99
CA ILE A 32 2.88 2.89 18.21
C ILE A 32 2.99 2.54 16.72
N VAL A 33 4.22 2.37 16.23
CA VAL A 33 4.47 2.01 14.83
C VAL A 33 3.90 0.63 14.50
N GLU A 34 4.09 -0.35 15.37
CA GLU A 34 3.53 -1.69 15.16
C GLU A 34 2.00 -1.67 15.07
N ARG A 35 1.33 -0.89 15.91
CA ARG A 35 -0.13 -0.73 15.83
C ARG A 35 -0.56 -0.06 14.54
N LYS A 36 0.20 0.93 14.08
CA LYS A 36 -0.10 1.61 12.80
C LYS A 36 0.08 0.65 11.63
N LYS A 37 1.14 -0.15 11.64
CA LYS A 37 1.37 -1.18 10.63
C LYS A 37 0.26 -2.23 10.62
N ASP A 38 -0.16 -2.70 11.79
CA ASP A 38 -1.24 -3.67 11.89
C ASP A 38 -2.53 -3.15 11.26
N ARG A 39 -2.90 -1.91 11.55
CA ARG A 39 -4.07 -1.27 10.94
C ARG A 39 -3.92 -1.12 9.43
N LEU A 40 -2.71 -0.81 8.99
CA LEU A 40 -2.40 -0.66 7.57
C LEU A 40 -2.59 -2.00 6.83
N TYR A 41 -2.04 -3.08 7.36
CA TYR A 41 -2.15 -4.40 6.74
C TYR A 41 -3.58 -4.95 6.83
N ASP A 42 -4.30 -4.66 7.90
CA ASP A 42 -5.74 -4.99 7.98
C ASP A 42 -6.52 -4.26 6.88
N GLY A 43 -6.18 -2.99 6.64
CA GLY A 43 -6.77 -2.21 5.55
C GLY A 43 -6.47 -2.79 4.18
N LEU A 44 -5.23 -3.28 3.98
CA LEU A 44 -4.86 -3.95 2.72
C LEU A 44 -5.69 -5.23 2.52
N GLU A 45 -5.88 -6.03 3.55
CA GLU A 45 -6.70 -7.23 3.46
C GLU A 45 -8.15 -6.91 3.09
N SER A 46 -8.69 -5.82 3.62
CA SER A 46 -10.06 -5.40 3.33
C SER A 46 -10.26 -5.02 1.86
N LEU A 47 -9.18 -4.71 1.14
CA LEU A 47 -9.24 -4.37 -0.27
C LEU A 47 -9.86 -5.49 -1.12
N ALA A 48 -9.74 -6.74 -0.68
CA ALA A 48 -10.34 -7.89 -1.38
C ALA A 48 -11.84 -7.72 -1.62
N ASN A 49 -12.54 -6.95 -0.77
CA ASN A 49 -13.97 -6.73 -0.85
C ASN A 49 -14.35 -5.54 -1.75
N TYR A 50 -13.42 -4.64 -2.05
CA TYR A 50 -13.71 -3.36 -2.70
C TYR A 50 -12.79 -3.01 -3.86
N ALA A 51 -11.91 -3.92 -4.28
CA ALA A 51 -10.84 -3.61 -5.24
C ALA A 51 -11.35 -3.07 -6.58
N THR A 52 -12.55 -3.44 -6.99
CA THR A 52 -13.12 -3.02 -8.28
C THR A 52 -13.63 -1.59 -8.29
N ILE A 53 -13.87 -0.98 -7.14
CA ILE A 53 -14.52 0.33 -7.08
C ILE A 53 -13.55 1.52 -7.05
N PHE A 54 -12.27 1.29 -6.81
CA PHE A 54 -11.31 2.38 -6.74
C PHE A 54 -10.84 2.79 -8.14
N PRO A 55 -10.62 4.10 -8.36
CA PRO A 55 -10.24 4.60 -9.67
C PRO A 55 -8.79 4.28 -10.03
N GLN A 56 -8.47 4.46 -11.31
CA GLN A 56 -7.09 4.43 -11.76
C GLN A 56 -6.31 5.59 -11.17
N ALA A 57 -5.00 5.40 -10.97
CA ALA A 57 -4.11 6.42 -10.46
C ALA A 57 -4.07 7.62 -11.42
N ARG A 58 -3.96 8.83 -10.84
CA ARG A 58 -4.03 10.09 -11.61
C ARG A 58 -2.81 11.00 -11.43
N LEU A 59 -1.96 10.72 -10.46
CA LEU A 59 -0.86 11.64 -10.12
C LEU A 59 0.52 11.06 -10.41
N LYS A 60 0.78 9.83 -10.00
CA LYS A 60 2.11 9.25 -10.15
C LYS A 60 2.30 8.70 -11.56
N PRO A 61 3.27 9.23 -12.34
CA PRO A 61 3.42 8.84 -13.76
C PRO A 61 3.57 7.34 -14.01
N GLU A 62 4.37 6.65 -13.21
CA GLU A 62 4.56 5.20 -13.34
C GLU A 62 3.23 4.46 -13.20
N TRP A 63 2.43 4.86 -12.20
CA TRP A 63 1.15 4.20 -11.93
C TRP A 63 0.13 4.46 -13.04
N ILE A 64 0.14 5.69 -13.56
CA ILE A 64 -0.72 6.07 -14.69
C ILE A 64 -0.34 5.27 -15.93
N GLU A 65 0.94 5.20 -16.24
CA GLU A 65 1.45 4.48 -17.41
C GLU A 65 1.10 3.00 -17.38
N LYS A 66 1.18 2.40 -16.19
CA LYS A 66 0.85 0.99 -15.98
C LYS A 66 -0.65 0.72 -15.92
N GLY A 67 -1.47 1.77 -15.81
CA GLY A 67 -2.91 1.64 -15.67
C GLY A 67 -3.35 1.06 -14.32
N TRP A 68 -2.52 1.20 -13.29
CA TRP A 68 -2.84 0.68 -11.97
C TRP A 68 -3.92 1.50 -11.30
N GLN A 69 -4.72 0.82 -10.46
CA GLN A 69 -5.70 1.47 -9.59
C GLN A 69 -5.02 1.95 -8.32
N GLU A 70 -5.60 2.95 -7.69
CA GLU A 70 -5.05 3.54 -6.48
C GLU A 70 -6.08 3.55 -5.36
N PHE A 71 -5.66 3.17 -4.14
CA PHE A 71 -6.47 3.39 -2.96
C PHE A 71 -5.60 3.91 -1.82
N ILE A 72 -6.25 4.58 -0.86
CA ILE A 72 -5.57 5.22 0.26
C ILE A 72 -6.00 4.54 1.54
N CYS A 73 -5.02 4.18 2.38
CA CYS A 73 -5.25 3.58 3.68
C CYS A 73 -4.17 4.04 4.65
N GLU A 74 -4.57 4.52 5.83
CA GLU A 74 -3.64 4.96 6.88
C GLU A 74 -2.55 5.90 6.37
N ASP A 75 -2.95 6.87 5.55
CA ASP A 75 -2.08 7.87 4.92
C ASP A 75 -1.09 7.33 3.88
N PHE A 76 -1.19 6.06 3.52
CA PHE A 76 -0.45 5.50 2.40
C PHE A 76 -1.32 5.42 1.15
N HIS A 77 -0.72 5.75 0.01
CA HIS A 77 -1.30 5.52 -1.31
C HIS A 77 -0.74 4.21 -1.84
N PHE A 78 -1.61 3.33 -2.30
CA PHE A 78 -1.24 2.03 -2.84
C PHE A 78 -1.65 1.92 -4.30
N ALA A 79 -0.74 1.44 -5.13
CA ALA A 79 -1.03 1.10 -6.51
C ALA A 79 -1.22 -0.41 -6.62
N TYR A 80 -2.31 -0.83 -7.26
CA TYR A 80 -2.61 -2.25 -7.42
C TYR A 80 -3.28 -2.52 -8.76
N GLU A 81 -3.30 -3.78 -9.12
CA GLU A 81 -4.09 -4.25 -10.25
C GLU A 81 -4.82 -5.54 -9.88
N ILE A 82 -5.90 -5.79 -10.59
CA ILE A 82 -6.61 -7.06 -10.51
C ILE A 82 -6.21 -7.86 -11.74
N THR A 83 -5.65 -9.04 -11.52
CA THR A 83 -5.21 -9.92 -12.61
C THR A 83 -5.64 -11.35 -12.36
N VAL A 84 -5.17 -12.27 -13.15
CA VAL A 84 -5.54 -13.68 -13.09
C VAL A 84 -4.27 -14.49 -12.86
N ASP A 85 -4.32 -15.42 -11.91
CA ASP A 85 -3.20 -16.32 -11.66
C ASP A 85 -3.14 -17.48 -12.66
N VAL A 86 -2.17 -18.37 -12.46
CA VAL A 86 -1.98 -19.51 -13.37
C VAL A 86 -3.16 -20.49 -13.38
N ARG A 87 -4.03 -20.44 -12.36
CA ARG A 87 -5.21 -21.28 -12.24
C ARG A 87 -6.46 -20.63 -12.85
N GLY A 88 -6.34 -19.38 -13.32
CA GLY A 88 -7.47 -18.61 -13.82
C GLY A 88 -8.27 -17.91 -12.72
N GLU A 89 -7.77 -17.86 -11.49
CA GLU A 89 -8.42 -17.17 -10.38
C GLU A 89 -7.98 -15.72 -10.31
N MET A 90 -8.92 -14.83 -9.96
CA MET A 90 -8.62 -13.42 -9.82
C MET A 90 -7.80 -13.15 -8.56
N VAL A 91 -6.75 -12.36 -8.73
CA VAL A 91 -5.87 -11.92 -7.62
C VAL A 91 -5.66 -10.42 -7.70
N ILE A 92 -5.46 -9.81 -6.53
CA ILE A 92 -5.05 -8.41 -6.42
C ILE A 92 -3.55 -8.39 -6.18
N VAL A 93 -2.81 -7.68 -7.02
CA VAL A 93 -1.37 -7.50 -6.84
C VAL A 93 -1.12 -6.06 -6.46
N ILE A 94 -0.60 -5.83 -5.25
CA ILE A 94 -0.22 -4.49 -4.79
C ILE A 94 1.23 -4.28 -5.18
N HIS A 95 1.46 -3.33 -6.09
CA HIS A 95 2.76 -3.11 -6.73
C HIS A 95 3.62 -2.07 -6.06
N ASP A 96 3.02 -1.05 -5.46
CA ASP A 96 3.76 0.08 -4.91
C ASP A 96 2.98 0.72 -3.76
N ALA A 97 3.71 1.43 -2.91
CA ALA A 97 3.15 2.19 -1.81
C ALA A 97 3.97 3.46 -1.59
N VAL A 98 3.27 4.56 -1.33
CA VAL A 98 3.92 5.84 -1.02
C VAL A 98 3.12 6.53 0.08
N HIS A 99 3.79 6.98 1.13
CA HIS A 99 3.13 7.78 2.17
C HIS A 99 2.75 9.16 1.61
N SER A 100 1.61 9.69 2.04
CA SER A 100 1.08 10.97 1.55
C SER A 100 2.10 12.11 1.62
N LEU A 101 2.97 12.13 2.62
CA LEU A 101 4.01 13.14 2.76
C LEU A 101 5.08 13.07 1.66
N LEU A 102 5.23 11.94 1.00
CA LEU A 102 6.23 11.70 -0.03
C LEU A 102 5.63 11.57 -1.43
N TYR A 103 4.32 11.70 -1.54
CA TYR A 103 3.59 11.38 -2.77
C TYR A 103 3.79 12.40 -3.89
N PHE A 104 4.14 13.61 -3.53
CA PHE A 104 4.29 14.72 -4.47
C PHE A 104 5.72 14.95 -4.92
#